data_8cce06cea846e73a4fcbfc5d8e472bac
#
_entry.id   8cce06cea846e73a4fcbfc5d8e472bac
#
_cell.length_a   1.000
_cell.length_b   1.000
_cell.length_c   1.000
_cell.angle_alpha   90.00
_cell.angle_beta   90.00
_cell.angle_gamma   90.00
#
_symmetry.space_group_name_H-M   'P 1'
#
loop_
_entity.id
_entity.type
_entity.pdbx_description
1 polymer ?
#
loop_
_entity_poly.entity_id
_entity_poly.type
_entity_poly.pdbx_seq_one_letter_code
_entity_poly.pdbx_strand_id
1 'polypeptide(L)'
;MIPGQRGLEMLHGVDMEVTVELGRTRMTVRDLLALSPGAVLELDRAAGSPADLLVNGRLIARGEVVVVDEDFGLRVTEILDAAAAV
;
A
#
# COMPACT_ATOMS: atom_id res chain seq x y z
N MET A 1 31.81 1.26 -12.25
CA MET A 1 30.45 1.37 -11.72
C MET A 1 29.62 2.31 -12.58
N ILE A 2 28.42 1.89 -12.95
CA ILE A 2 27.51 2.75 -13.72
C ILE A 2 26.90 3.81 -12.81
N PRO A 3 26.66 5.03 -13.34
CA PRO A 3 26.13 6.13 -12.52
C PRO A 3 24.83 5.80 -11.78
N GLY A 4 23.94 5.03 -12.41
CA GLY A 4 22.68 4.65 -11.78
C GLY A 4 22.84 3.79 -10.54
N GLN A 5 23.81 2.87 -10.54
CA GLN A 5 24.10 2.05 -9.36
C GLN A 5 24.62 2.89 -8.21
N ARG A 6 25.49 3.83 -8.49
CA ARG A 6 26.00 4.74 -7.47
C ARG A 6 24.87 5.57 -6.86
N GLY A 7 23.93 6.04 -7.70
CA GLY A 7 22.78 6.78 -7.24
C GLY A 7 21.90 5.97 -6.30
N LEU A 8 21.67 4.70 -6.63
CA LEU A 8 20.87 3.81 -5.79
C LEU A 8 21.51 3.56 -4.42
N GLU A 9 22.84 3.38 -4.39
CA GLU A 9 23.56 3.22 -3.12
C GLU A 9 23.40 4.44 -2.22
N MET A 10 23.46 5.63 -2.80
CA MET A 10 23.29 6.87 -2.07
C MET A 10 21.86 7.05 -1.54
N LEU A 11 20.87 6.40 -2.16
CA LEU A 11 19.47 6.48 -1.76
C LEU A 11 19.10 5.51 -0.65
N HIS A 12 19.96 4.60 -0.26
CA HIS A 12 19.64 3.58 0.75
C HIS A 12 19.29 4.16 2.12
N GLY A 13 19.75 5.37 2.43
CA GLY A 13 19.42 6.02 3.69
C GLY A 13 18.24 6.97 3.63
N VAL A 14 17.55 7.06 2.48
CA VAL A 14 16.42 7.97 2.29
C VAL A 14 15.14 7.29 2.74
N ASP A 15 14.35 7.98 3.56
CA ASP A 15 13.05 7.50 3.97
C ASP A 15 12.05 7.60 2.82
N MET A 16 11.19 6.61 2.69
CA MET A 16 10.12 6.60 1.70
C MET A 16 8.79 6.34 2.41
N GLU A 17 7.74 6.94 1.90
CA GLU A 17 6.40 6.68 2.41
C GLU A 17 5.85 5.39 1.81
N VAL A 18 5.44 4.49 2.69
CA VAL A 18 4.84 3.22 2.32
C VAL A 18 3.39 3.23 2.79
N THR A 19 2.48 2.86 1.91
CA THR A 19 1.07 2.74 2.22
C THR A 19 0.60 1.31 2.04
N VAL A 20 -0.42 0.93 2.81
CA VAL A 20 -1.05 -0.39 2.71
C VAL A 20 -2.53 -0.16 2.40
N GLU A 21 -3.00 -0.76 1.31
CA GLU A 21 -4.40 -0.65 0.88
C GLU A 21 -5.11 -1.99 1.00
N LEU A 22 -6.30 -1.97 1.59
CA LEU A 22 -7.17 -3.14 1.68
C LEU A 22 -7.99 -3.35 0.41
N GLY A 23 -8.31 -2.28 -0.29
CA GLY A 23 -9.11 -2.30 -1.51
C GLY A 23 -9.46 -0.88 -1.90
N ARG A 24 -10.22 -0.76 -2.98
CA ARG A 24 -10.63 0.53 -3.54
C ARG A 24 -12.10 0.49 -3.90
N THR A 25 -12.68 1.66 -4.00
CA THR A 25 -14.04 1.82 -4.51
C THR A 25 -14.13 3.12 -5.29
N ARG A 26 -15.15 3.24 -6.10
CA ARG A 26 -15.43 4.46 -6.86
C ARG A 26 -16.82 4.94 -6.51
N MET A 27 -16.98 6.25 -6.41
CA MET A 27 -18.27 6.84 -6.15
C MET A 27 -18.34 8.23 -6.78
N THR A 28 -19.56 8.72 -6.95
CA THR A 28 -19.76 10.08 -7.44
C THR A 28 -19.45 11.08 -6.32
N VAL A 29 -19.18 12.33 -6.71
CA VAL A 29 -19.01 13.41 -5.72
C VAL A 29 -20.28 13.56 -4.88
N ARG A 30 -21.45 13.38 -5.47
CA ARG A 30 -22.72 13.44 -4.75
C ARG A 30 -22.75 12.40 -3.61
N ASP A 31 -22.38 11.16 -3.91
CA ASP A 31 -22.39 10.08 -2.93
C ASP A 31 -21.36 10.35 -1.83
N LEU A 32 -20.18 10.85 -2.22
CA LEU A 32 -19.14 11.21 -1.26
C LEU A 32 -19.62 12.26 -0.26
N LEU A 33 -20.29 13.30 -0.76
CA LEU A 33 -20.80 14.38 0.09
C LEU A 33 -21.97 13.94 0.98
N ALA A 34 -22.62 12.85 0.64
CA ALA A 34 -23.72 12.28 1.44
C ALA A 34 -23.26 11.30 2.52
N LEU A 35 -21.96 11.02 2.61
CA LEU A 35 -21.44 10.12 3.65
C LEU A 35 -21.66 10.69 5.04
N SER A 36 -22.00 9.82 5.97
CA SER A 36 -22.22 10.17 7.37
C SER A 36 -21.74 9.01 8.24
N PRO A 37 -21.58 9.26 9.56
CA PRO A 37 -21.22 8.17 10.47
C PRO A 37 -22.18 6.99 10.36
N GLY A 38 -21.61 5.79 10.25
CA GLY A 38 -22.39 4.57 10.03
C GLY A 38 -22.50 4.16 8.57
N ALA A 39 -22.09 5.02 7.61
CA ALA A 39 -22.07 4.64 6.20
C ALA A 39 -21.06 3.50 5.97
N VAL A 40 -21.40 2.60 5.06
CA VAL A 40 -20.55 1.45 4.71
C VAL A 40 -20.13 1.58 3.24
N LEU A 41 -18.83 1.55 3.01
CA LEU A 41 -18.27 1.51 1.67
C LEU A 41 -17.84 0.09 1.35
N GLU A 42 -18.37 -0.44 0.27
CA GLU A 42 -17.96 -1.76 -0.21
C GLU A 42 -16.73 -1.62 -1.09
N LEU A 43 -15.70 -2.39 -0.79
CA LEU A 43 -14.44 -2.35 -1.53
C LEU A 43 -14.44 -3.42 -2.61
N ASP A 44 -13.51 -3.29 -3.54
CA ASP A 44 -13.40 -4.14 -4.73
C ASP A 44 -12.70 -5.48 -4.46
N ARG A 45 -12.52 -5.85 -3.20
CA ARG A 45 -11.86 -7.11 -2.82
C ARG A 45 -12.68 -7.89 -1.82
N ALA A 46 -12.56 -9.21 -1.93
CA ALA A 46 -13.17 -10.11 -0.95
C ALA A 46 -12.45 -10.01 0.40
N ALA A 47 -13.21 -10.22 1.47
CA ALA A 47 -12.62 -10.32 2.80
C ALA A 47 -11.60 -11.45 2.83
N GLY A 48 -10.46 -11.21 3.48
CA GLY A 48 -9.37 -12.18 3.54
C GLY A 48 -8.39 -12.12 2.37
N SER A 49 -8.65 -11.26 1.37
CA SER A 49 -7.69 -11.04 0.29
C SER A 49 -6.43 -10.36 0.82
N PRO A 50 -5.27 -10.63 0.22
CA PRO A 50 -4.05 -9.91 0.58
C PRO A 50 -4.20 -8.41 0.37
N ALA A 51 -3.60 -7.63 1.26
CA ALA A 51 -3.51 -6.18 1.11
C ALA A 51 -2.35 -5.83 0.19
N ASP A 52 -2.44 -4.66 -0.44
CA ASP A 52 -1.38 -4.13 -1.30
C ASP A 52 -0.46 -3.24 -0.50
N LEU A 53 0.85 -3.37 -0.75
CA LEU A 53 1.86 -2.45 -0.26
C LEU A 53 2.31 -1.58 -1.43
N LEU A 54 2.19 -0.27 -1.26
CA LEU A 54 2.54 0.69 -2.29
C LEU A 54 3.63 1.64 -1.79
N VAL A 55 4.54 1.99 -2.69
CA VAL A 55 5.56 3.00 -2.45
C VAL A 55 5.36 4.09 -3.50
N ASN A 56 5.07 5.29 -3.06
CA ASN A 56 4.76 6.42 -3.95
C ASN A 56 3.66 6.08 -4.95
N GLY A 57 2.63 5.36 -4.50
CA GLY A 57 1.50 4.96 -5.35
C GLY A 57 1.75 3.77 -6.26
N ARG A 58 2.93 3.18 -6.22
CA ARG A 58 3.30 2.03 -7.06
C ARG A 58 3.21 0.74 -6.26
N LEU A 59 2.52 -0.25 -6.79
CA LEU A 59 2.37 -1.56 -6.17
C LEU A 59 3.70 -2.32 -6.19
N ILE A 60 4.23 -2.61 -5.00
CA ILE A 60 5.52 -3.26 -4.82
C ILE A 60 5.36 -4.69 -4.28
N ALA A 61 4.41 -4.89 -3.38
CA ALA A 61 4.28 -6.15 -2.67
C ALA A 61 2.84 -6.36 -2.23
N ARG A 62 2.57 -7.56 -1.74
CA ARG A 62 1.30 -7.91 -1.10
C ARG A 62 1.58 -8.66 0.20
N GLY A 63 0.61 -8.64 1.08
CA GLY A 63 0.74 -9.34 2.34
C GLY A 63 -0.57 -9.40 3.11
N GLU A 64 -0.50 -9.98 4.28
CA GLU A 64 -1.64 -10.05 5.17
C GLU A 64 -1.51 -9.03 6.29
N VAL A 65 -2.63 -8.43 6.65
CA VAL A 65 -2.69 -7.49 7.77
C VAL A 65 -2.62 -8.30 9.06
N VAL A 66 -1.70 -7.91 9.93
CA VAL A 66 -1.49 -8.55 11.23
C VAL A 66 -1.54 -7.49 12.32
N VAL A 67 -1.59 -7.94 13.57
CA VAL A 67 -1.50 -7.05 14.72
C VAL A 67 -0.17 -7.32 15.42
N VAL A 68 0.60 -6.24 15.62
CA VAL A 68 1.87 -6.29 16.33
C VAL A 68 1.72 -5.39 17.55
N ASP A 69 1.67 -6.02 18.73
CA ASP A 69 1.29 -5.34 19.99
C ASP A 69 -0.08 -4.70 19.83
N GLU A 70 -0.19 -3.38 19.78
CA GLU A 70 -1.48 -2.69 19.61
C GLU A 70 -1.62 -2.06 18.23
N ASP A 71 -0.63 -2.24 17.37
CA ASP A 71 -0.58 -1.62 16.06
C ASP A 71 -0.88 -2.62 14.96
N PHE A 72 -1.39 -2.12 13.84
CA PHE A 72 -1.47 -2.91 12.62
C PHE A 72 -0.09 -3.05 12.00
N GLY A 73 0.16 -4.22 11.45
CA GLY A 73 1.34 -4.47 10.63
C GLY A 73 0.96 -5.20 9.35
N LEU A 74 1.91 -5.40 8.48
CA LEU A 74 1.74 -6.18 7.27
C LEU A 74 2.81 -7.25 7.21
N ARG A 75 2.38 -8.52 7.11
CA ARG A 75 3.29 -9.62 6.84
C ARG A 75 3.40 -9.80 5.34
N VAL A 76 4.54 -9.44 4.77
CA VAL A 76 4.75 -9.54 3.32
C VAL A 76 4.74 -11.00 2.90
N THR A 77 3.89 -11.34 1.95
CA THR A 77 3.77 -12.70 1.41
C THR A 77 4.26 -12.82 -0.03
N GLU A 78 4.32 -11.69 -0.75
CA GLU A 78 4.69 -11.68 -2.16
C GLU A 78 5.37 -10.37 -2.51
N ILE A 79 6.52 -10.44 -3.16
CA ILE A 79 7.20 -9.27 -3.72
C ILE A 79 6.93 -9.27 -5.23
N LEU A 80 6.34 -8.18 -5.73
CA LEU A 80 5.94 -8.05 -7.13
C LEU A 80 6.97 -7.32 -7.97
N ASP A 81 7.53 -6.23 -7.43
CA ASP A 81 8.50 -5.42 -8.16
C ASP A 81 9.40 -4.66 -7.19
N ALA A 82 10.40 -5.34 -6.64
CA ALA A 82 11.33 -4.72 -5.70
C ALA A 82 12.16 -3.62 -6.35
N ALA A 83 12.46 -3.72 -7.65
CA ALA A 83 13.25 -2.71 -8.36
C ALA A 83 12.49 -1.40 -8.53
N ALA A 84 11.17 -1.42 -8.53
CA ALA A 84 10.37 -0.22 -8.68
C ALA A 84 10.39 0.66 -7.42
N ALA A 85 10.88 0.15 -6.31
CA ALA A 85 10.97 0.92 -5.07
C ALA A 85 12.15 1.90 -5.04
N VAL A 86 13.06 1.79 -5.99
CA VAL A 86 14.29 2.62 -6.04
C VAL A 86 14.37 3.52 -7.25
#